data_965fef6e8c643fd37d1e43d71230a454
#
_entry.id   965fef6e8c643fd37d1e43d71230a454
#
_cell.length_a   1.000
_cell.length_b   1.000
_cell.length_c   1.000
_cell.angle_alpha   90.00
_cell.angle_beta   90.00
_cell.angle_gamma   90.00
#
_symmetry.space_group_name_H-M   'P 1'
#
loop_
_entity.id
_entity.type
_entity.pdbx_description
1 polymer ?
#
loop_
_entity_poly.entity_id
_entity_poly.type
_entity_poly.pdbx_seq_one_letter_code
_entity_poly.pdbx_strand_id
1 'polypeptide(L)' 'MDQFEIEVKLPLKNLKETLKLLTDQGFHETAEIREEDTYFNSIYHDVKKRDEALRIRTSTDCRSGISKTQINFKGPK' A
#
# COMPACT_ATOMS: atom_id res chain seq x y z
N MET A 1 -14.38 9.87 -18.81
CA MET A 1 -13.61 10.90 -18.07
C MET A 1 -12.31 10.29 -17.59
N ASP A 2 -11.23 10.86 -18.03
CA ASP A 2 -9.92 10.35 -17.62
C ASP A 2 -9.57 10.88 -16.24
N GLN A 3 -9.19 9.97 -15.37
CA GLN A 3 -8.68 10.35 -14.05
C GLN A 3 -7.17 10.20 -14.06
N PHE A 4 -6.49 11.23 -13.61
CA PHE A 4 -5.05 11.21 -13.46
C PHE A 4 -4.73 11.05 -11.98
N GLU A 5 -3.96 10.03 -11.65
CA GLU A 5 -3.37 9.89 -10.32
C GLU A 5 -1.93 10.31 -10.38
N ILE A 6 -1.58 11.25 -9.52
CA ILE A 6 -0.20 11.66 -9.35
C ILE A 6 0.25 11.16 -7.99
N GLU A 7 1.28 10.32 -7.98
CA GLU A 7 1.84 9.77 -6.76
C GLU A 7 3.31 10.09 -6.69
N VAL A 8 3.73 10.62 -5.54
CA VAL A 8 5.14 10.87 -5.26
C VAL A 8 5.53 10.10 -4.01
N LYS A 9 6.62 9.33 -4.10
CA LYS A 9 7.17 8.58 -2.98
C LYS A 9 8.55 9.10 -2.64
N LEU A 10 8.72 9.52 -1.39
CA LEU A 10 9.99 10.02 -0.89
C LEU A 10 10.32 9.30 0.42
N PRO A 11 11.57 8.86 0.60
CA PRO A 11 11.99 8.29 1.88
C PRO A 11 12.02 9.38 2.96
N LEU A 12 11.59 9.03 4.16
CA LEU A 12 11.65 9.94 5.31
C LEU A 12 12.82 9.58 6.21
N LYS A 13 13.60 10.59 6.59
CA LYS A 13 14.70 10.40 7.54
C LYS A 13 14.24 10.49 8.99
N ASN A 14 13.25 11.35 9.25
CA ASN A 14 12.75 11.57 10.60
C ASN A 14 11.23 11.76 10.54
N LEU A 15 10.50 10.73 10.98
CA LEU A 15 9.05 10.74 10.97
C LEU A 15 8.46 11.81 11.87
N LYS A 16 9.02 12.01 13.07
CA LYS A 16 8.51 12.99 14.03
C LYS A 16 8.60 14.41 13.48
N GLU A 17 9.71 14.77 12.88
CA GLU A 17 9.91 16.08 12.29
C GLU A 17 8.93 16.32 11.13
N THR A 18 8.76 15.32 10.29
CA THR A 18 7.83 15.41 9.16
C THR A 18 6.39 15.58 9.63
N LEU A 19 5.96 14.83 10.64
CA LEU A 19 4.61 14.95 11.20
C LEU A 19 4.39 16.34 11.82
N LYS A 20 5.38 16.86 12.51
CA LYS A 20 5.32 18.21 13.07
C LYS A 20 5.19 19.27 11.98
N LEU A 21 5.99 19.13 10.93
CA LEU A 21 5.94 20.06 9.80
C LEU A 21 4.58 20.05 9.13
N LEU A 22 4.00 18.87 8.89
CA LEU A 22 2.69 18.74 8.30
C LEU A 22 1.61 19.40 9.18
N THR A 23 1.65 19.16 10.48
CA THR A 23 0.74 19.77 11.44
C THR A 23 0.86 21.30 11.43
N ASP A 24 2.10 21.81 11.41
CA ASP A 24 2.35 23.25 11.37
C ASP A 24 1.83 23.89 10.07
N GLN A 25 1.77 23.14 8.99
CA GLN A 25 1.24 23.59 7.70
C GLN A 25 -0.28 23.41 7.57
N GLY A 26 -0.96 22.99 8.62
CA GLY A 26 -2.42 22.86 8.63
C GLY A 26 -2.94 21.49 8.20
N PHE A 27 -2.05 20.51 7.97
CA PHE A 27 -2.48 19.13 7.69
C PHE A 27 -2.82 18.41 8.98
N HIS A 28 -3.78 17.52 8.91
CA HIS A 28 -4.12 16.65 10.02
C HIS A 28 -4.31 15.22 9.52
N GLU A 29 -4.09 14.27 10.41
CA GLU A 29 -4.26 12.86 10.09
C GLU A 29 -5.72 12.51 9.93
N THR A 30 -6.09 11.95 8.77
CA THR A 30 -7.47 11.52 8.50
C THR A 30 -7.65 10.01 8.61
N ALA A 31 -6.57 9.25 8.38
CA ALA A 31 -6.62 7.80 8.44
C ALA A 31 -5.24 7.23 8.72
N GLU A 32 -5.21 6.11 9.41
CA GLU A 32 -4.03 5.30 9.58
C GLU A 32 -4.39 3.88 9.15
N ILE A 33 -3.74 3.39 8.09
CA ILE A 33 -4.04 2.09 7.51
C ILE A 33 -2.77 1.25 7.53
N ARG A 34 -2.89 0.05 8.10
CA ARG A 34 -1.82 -0.94 8.06
C ARG A 34 -2.14 -1.97 6.99
N GLU A 35 -1.19 -2.24 6.11
CA GLU A 35 -1.33 -3.26 5.08
C GLU A 35 -0.32 -4.38 5.30
N GLU A 36 -0.79 -5.60 5.17
CA GLU A 36 0.03 -6.79 5.21
C GLU A 36 -0.16 -7.56 3.92
N ASP A 37 0.94 -7.83 3.22
CA ASP A 37 0.92 -8.52 1.95
C ASP A 37 1.63 -9.86 2.06
N THR A 38 0.99 -10.91 1.51
CA THR A 38 1.60 -12.21 1.33
C THR A 38 1.64 -12.53 -0.16
N TYR A 39 2.82 -12.81 -0.66
CA TYR A 39 3.03 -13.12 -2.08
C TYR A 39 3.14 -14.62 -2.27
N PHE A 40 2.62 -15.10 -3.37
CA PHE A 40 2.58 -16.51 -3.70
C PHE A 40 3.25 -16.80 -5.04
N ASN A 41 3.86 -17.96 -5.13
CA ASN A 41 4.40 -18.48 -6.37
C ASN A 41 4.08 -19.97 -6.46
N SER A 42 4.21 -20.55 -7.63
CA SER A 42 3.93 -21.96 -7.87
C SER A 42 5.02 -22.58 -8.73
N ILE A 43 5.36 -23.84 -8.43
CA ILE A 43 6.27 -24.63 -9.28
C ILE A 43 5.63 -24.95 -10.64
N TYR A 44 4.30 -24.92 -10.71
CA TYR A 44 3.56 -25.20 -11.94
C TYR A 44 3.32 -23.95 -12.79
N HIS A 45 3.36 -22.79 -12.15
CA HIS A 45 3.16 -21.49 -12.82
C HIS A 45 4.01 -20.46 -12.10
N ASP A 46 5.20 -20.23 -12.61
CA ASP A 46 6.14 -19.30 -11.99
C ASP A 46 5.76 -17.85 -12.33
N VAL A 47 4.97 -17.24 -11.45
CA VAL A 47 4.48 -15.87 -11.63
C VAL A 47 5.63 -14.86 -11.68
N LYS A 48 6.70 -15.12 -10.93
CA LYS A 48 7.85 -14.23 -10.88
C LYS A 48 8.58 -14.17 -12.23
N LYS A 49 8.77 -15.32 -12.87
CA LYS A 49 9.41 -15.40 -14.20
C LYS A 49 8.54 -14.76 -15.28
N ARG A 50 7.23 -14.72 -15.08
CA ARG A 50 6.29 -14.17 -16.04
C ARG A 50 6.03 -12.70 -15.85
N ASP A 51 6.72 -12.04 -14.93
CA ASP A 51 6.48 -10.64 -14.56
C ASP A 51 5.04 -10.43 -14.08
N GLU A 52 4.52 -11.42 -13.37
CA GLU A 52 3.21 -11.40 -12.76
C GLU A 52 3.35 -11.32 -11.24
N ALA A 53 2.28 -11.05 -10.55
CA ALA A 53 2.26 -11.09 -9.09
C ALA A 53 0.92 -11.60 -8.59
N LEU A 54 0.97 -12.51 -7.63
CA LEU A 54 -0.20 -13.01 -6.91
C LEU A 54 -0.01 -12.73 -5.44
N ARG A 55 -0.93 -11.99 -4.84
CA ARG A 55 -0.82 -11.63 -3.42
C ARG A 55 -2.17 -11.65 -2.72
N ILE A 56 -2.12 -11.89 -1.43
CA ILE A 56 -3.23 -11.61 -0.53
C ILE A 56 -2.83 -10.39 0.30
N ARG A 57 -3.68 -9.37 0.27
CA ARG A 57 -3.47 -8.14 1.04
C ARG A 57 -4.56 -8.01 2.09
N THR A 58 -4.14 -7.79 3.33
CA THR A 58 -5.04 -7.42 4.41
C THR A 58 -4.78 -5.98 4.78
N SER A 59 -5.80 -5.13 4.65
CA SER A 59 -5.75 -3.73 5.02
C SER A 59 -6.56 -3.53 6.29
N THR A 60 -5.95 -2.95 7.31
CA THR A 60 -6.59 -2.71 8.60
C THR A 60 -6.64 -1.22 8.88
N ASP A 61 -7.85 -0.71 9.13
CA ASP A 61 -8.02 0.65 9.64
C ASP A 61 -7.65 0.65 11.13
N CYS A 62 -6.56 1.33 11.48
CA CYS A 62 -6.04 1.33 12.84
C CYS A 62 -6.96 2.04 13.84
N ARG A 63 -7.87 2.89 13.37
CA ARG A 63 -8.83 3.59 14.24
C ARG A 63 -10.03 2.75 14.57
N SER A 64 -10.62 2.08 13.59
CA SER A 64 -11.81 1.25 13.76
C SER A 64 -11.50 -0.20 14.09
N GLY A 65 -10.30 -0.67 13.74
CA GLY A 65 -9.91 -2.07 13.82
C GLY A 65 -10.54 -2.94 12.73
N ILE A 66 -11.22 -2.35 11.76
CA ILE A 66 -11.85 -3.10 10.67
C ILE A 66 -10.79 -3.49 9.65
N SER A 67 -10.80 -4.76 9.27
CA SER A 67 -9.88 -5.30 8.26
C SER A 67 -10.64 -5.75 7.02
N LYS A 68 -10.00 -5.57 5.86
CA LYS A 68 -10.46 -6.09 4.58
C LYS A 68 -9.35 -6.92 3.98
N THR A 69 -9.69 -8.09 3.46
CA THR A 69 -8.73 -8.98 2.82
C THR A 69 -9.10 -9.15 1.36
N GLN A 70 -8.11 -9.00 0.49
CA GLN A 70 -8.28 -9.10 -0.96
C GLN A 70 -7.22 -10.02 -1.54
N ILE A 71 -7.61 -10.80 -2.57
CA ILE A 71 -6.65 -11.49 -3.41
C ILE A 71 -6.48 -10.69 -4.70
N ASN A 72 -5.23 -10.44 -5.08
CA ASN A 72 -4.90 -9.65 -6.26
C ASN A 72 -3.97 -10.43 -7.16
N PHE A 73 -4.32 -10.50 -8.42
CA PHE A 73 -3.44 -10.98 -9.47
C PHE A 73 -3.12 -9.83 -10.41
N LYS A 74 -1.83 -9.63 -10.65
CA LYS A 74 -1.36 -8.62 -11.59
C LYS A 74 -0.65 -9.33 -12.73
N GLY A 75 -1.14 -9.11 -13.94
CA GLY A 75 -0.53 -9.65 -15.13
C GLY A 75 0.78 -8.96 -15.51
N PRO A 76 1.44 -9.44 -16.56
CA PRO A 76 2.69 -8.85 -17.01
C PRO A 76 2.49 -7.43 -17.51
N LYS A 77 3.52 -6.63 -17.31
CA LYS A 77 3.51 -5.25 -17.79
C LYS A 77 3.64 -5.17 -19.31
#